data_bc0f30d2a0911fe86e567f3386260611
#
_entry.id   bc0f30d2a0911fe86e567f3386260611
#
_cell.length_a   1.000
_cell.length_b   1.000
_cell.length_c   1.000
_cell.angle_alpha   90.00
_cell.angle_beta   90.00
_cell.angle_gamma   90.00
#
_symmetry.space_group_name_H-M   'P 1'
#
loop_
_entity.id
_entity.type
_entity.pdbx_description
1 polymer ?
#
loop_
_entity_poly.entity_id
_entity_poly.type
_entity_poly.pdbx_seq_one_letter_code
_entity_poly.pdbx_strand_id
1 'polypeptide(L)'
;MSSKKATIIGHSICCNGGSNVKIQNMFQKDIERDINGVIKVMQDDDRSLEQELSEYIITKELRRHFRTFFDNYTKAIDQPTDKIGVWISGFFGSGKSHFLKILSYLLQNKQVGDKHAIDYFIEDQKITNQMVLADMQLAANTPSDVILFNIDSKSDSNGKENKDAIVNVFLKVFNEMQGFCGSMPHLADLERRLSEEGRFEEFKEKFEEEYGDPWES
;
A
#
# COMPACT_ATOMS: atom_id res chain seq x y z
N MET A 1 -17.12 -31.06 -0.10
CA MET A 1 -15.96 -31.37 0.74
C MET A 1 -16.11 -30.61 2.02
N SER A 2 -16.17 -31.33 3.14
CA SER A 2 -16.59 -30.86 4.46
C SER A 2 -15.53 -29.97 5.12
N SER A 3 -15.88 -28.71 5.40
CA SER A 3 -15.08 -27.80 6.23
C SER A 3 -15.07 -28.32 7.67
N LYS A 4 -13.92 -28.76 8.17
CA LYS A 4 -13.74 -29.10 9.58
C LYS A 4 -13.66 -27.79 10.38
N LYS A 5 -14.72 -27.44 11.08
CA LYS A 5 -14.69 -26.44 12.14
C LYS A 5 -13.81 -26.97 13.28
N ALA A 6 -12.76 -26.27 13.59
CA ALA A 6 -11.97 -26.53 14.79
C ALA A 6 -12.78 -26.06 16.01
N THR A 7 -13.28 -27.00 16.81
CA THR A 7 -13.92 -26.69 18.09
C THR A 7 -12.83 -26.49 19.14
N ILE A 8 -12.56 -25.24 19.51
CA ILE A 8 -11.69 -24.95 20.65
C ILE A 8 -12.52 -25.15 21.92
N ILE A 9 -12.23 -26.19 22.66
CA ILE A 9 -12.80 -26.43 23.99
C ILE A 9 -12.17 -25.40 24.93
N GLY A 10 -13.01 -24.47 25.45
CA GLY A 10 -12.55 -23.41 26.32
C GLY A 10 -11.84 -23.93 27.57
N HIS A 11 -10.57 -23.63 27.72
CA HIS A 11 -9.83 -23.85 28.95
C HIS A 11 -10.07 -22.66 29.88
N SER A 12 -10.77 -22.92 31.00
CA SER A 12 -10.88 -21.97 32.11
C SER A 12 -9.62 -22.02 32.94
N ILE A 13 -8.95 -20.88 33.09
CA ILE A 13 -7.86 -20.74 34.07
C ILE A 13 -8.48 -20.37 35.40
N CYS A 14 -8.47 -21.30 36.36
CA CYS A 14 -8.91 -21.05 37.74
C CYS A 14 -7.76 -20.39 38.51
N CYS A 15 -7.87 -19.08 38.78
CA CYS A 15 -7.08 -18.43 39.83
C CYS A 15 -7.84 -18.51 41.15
N ASN A 16 -7.20 -18.97 42.24
CA ASN A 16 -7.79 -19.09 43.56
C ASN A 16 -8.34 -17.74 44.02
N GLY A 17 -9.71 -17.64 44.15
CA GLY A 17 -10.41 -16.49 44.66
C GLY A 17 -10.94 -15.49 43.64
N GLY A 18 -10.84 -15.76 42.34
CA GLY A 18 -11.28 -14.84 41.29
C GLY A 18 -12.49 -15.35 40.50
N SER A 19 -13.33 -14.44 40.06
CA SER A 19 -14.38 -14.65 39.08
C SER A 19 -13.79 -15.32 37.82
N ASN A 20 -14.47 -16.34 37.27
CA ASN A 20 -14.11 -16.96 36.00
C ASN A 20 -14.16 -15.91 34.88
N VAL A 21 -13.00 -15.41 34.45
CA VAL A 21 -12.89 -14.50 33.32
C VAL A 21 -12.75 -15.36 32.06
N LYS A 22 -13.67 -15.22 31.13
CA LYS A 22 -13.55 -15.87 29.82
C LYS A 22 -12.37 -15.27 29.05
N ILE A 23 -11.62 -16.10 28.34
CA ILE A 23 -10.45 -15.66 27.55
C ILE A 23 -10.84 -14.52 26.58
N GLN A 24 -12.02 -14.60 25.96
CA GLN A 24 -12.52 -13.54 25.07
C GLN A 24 -12.56 -12.15 25.72
N ASN A 25 -12.82 -12.06 27.05
CA ASN A 25 -12.87 -10.79 27.78
C ASN A 25 -11.49 -10.17 28.05
N MET A 26 -10.41 -10.87 27.71
CA MET A 26 -9.03 -10.37 27.79
C MET A 26 -8.61 -9.61 26.51
N PHE A 27 -9.41 -9.69 25.45
CA PHE A 27 -9.15 -9.04 24.18
C PHE A 27 -10.10 -7.86 23.97
N GLN A 28 -9.57 -6.80 23.38
CA GLN A 28 -10.36 -5.58 23.07
C GLN A 28 -11.31 -5.83 21.90
N LYS A 29 -10.95 -6.70 20.97
CA LYS A 29 -11.73 -7.05 19.79
C LYS A 29 -12.22 -8.48 19.88
N ASP A 30 -13.30 -8.81 19.15
CA ASP A 30 -13.82 -10.16 19.06
C ASP A 30 -12.77 -11.14 18.54
N ILE A 31 -12.53 -12.22 19.28
CA ILE A 31 -11.54 -13.25 18.93
C ILE A 31 -12.05 -14.20 17.83
N GLU A 32 -13.37 -14.21 17.57
CA GLU A 32 -13.98 -15.03 16.52
C GLU A 32 -14.12 -14.30 15.18
N ARG A 33 -13.69 -13.04 15.11
CA ARG A 33 -13.74 -12.28 13.86
C ARG A 33 -12.83 -12.88 12.80
N ASP A 34 -13.19 -12.70 11.55
CA ASP A 34 -12.31 -13.03 10.43
C ASP A 34 -11.06 -12.15 10.45
N ILE A 35 -9.89 -12.78 10.38
CA ILE A 35 -8.59 -12.10 10.32
C ILE A 35 -7.93 -12.44 8.99
N ASN A 36 -7.56 -11.41 8.23
CA ASN A 36 -6.75 -11.58 7.03
C ASN A 36 -5.35 -12.05 7.41
N GLY A 37 -5.09 -13.35 7.26
CA GLY A 37 -3.83 -13.98 7.69
C GLY A 37 -2.61 -13.61 6.84
N VAL A 38 -2.81 -13.09 5.63
CA VAL A 38 -1.75 -12.68 4.70
C VAL A 38 -2.09 -11.34 4.09
N ILE A 39 -1.23 -10.37 4.31
CA ILE A 39 -1.33 -9.05 3.68
C ILE A 39 -0.85 -9.14 2.23
N LYS A 40 -1.76 -8.93 1.29
CA LYS A 40 -1.44 -8.85 -0.14
C LYS A 40 -1.26 -7.39 -0.54
N VAL A 41 -0.13 -7.08 -1.16
CA VAL A 41 0.23 -5.70 -1.55
C VAL A 41 -0.77 -5.09 -2.52
N MET A 42 -1.42 -5.90 -3.36
CA MET A 42 -2.36 -5.45 -4.40
C MET A 42 -3.85 -5.67 -4.04
N GLN A 43 -4.17 -5.96 -2.77
CA GLN A 43 -5.55 -6.12 -2.34
C GLN A 43 -6.03 -4.83 -1.69
N ASP A 44 -6.99 -4.16 -2.31
CA ASP A 44 -7.44 -2.81 -1.98
C ASP A 44 -8.96 -2.73 -1.75
N ASP A 45 -9.58 -3.77 -1.17
CA ASP A 45 -10.97 -3.66 -0.75
C ASP A 45 -11.08 -2.87 0.56
N ASP A 46 -12.10 -2.00 0.66
CA ASP A 46 -12.26 -1.04 1.77
C ASP A 46 -12.34 -1.71 3.14
N ARG A 47 -12.95 -2.90 3.24
CA ARG A 47 -13.06 -3.63 4.50
C ARG A 47 -11.70 -4.13 4.99
N SER A 48 -10.88 -4.64 4.08
CA SER A 48 -9.51 -5.07 4.40
C SER A 48 -8.64 -3.89 4.78
N LEU A 49 -8.79 -2.76 4.10
CA LEU A 49 -8.10 -1.51 4.40
C LEU A 49 -8.42 -0.98 5.81
N GLU A 50 -9.70 -0.89 6.15
CA GLU A 50 -10.14 -0.46 7.46
C GLU A 50 -9.57 -1.37 8.56
N GLN A 51 -9.64 -2.69 8.36
CA GLN A 51 -9.08 -3.65 9.30
C GLN A 51 -7.57 -3.47 9.45
N GLU A 52 -6.83 -3.37 8.36
CA GLU A 52 -5.37 -3.17 8.37
C GLU A 52 -4.99 -1.88 9.12
N LEU A 53 -5.64 -0.76 8.83
CA LEU A 53 -5.36 0.52 9.48
C LEU A 53 -5.74 0.52 10.97
N SER A 54 -6.95 0.03 11.30
CA SER A 54 -7.43 0.02 12.69
C SER A 54 -6.65 -0.94 13.58
N GLU A 55 -6.23 -2.10 13.05
CA GLU A 55 -5.54 -3.14 13.81
C GLU A 55 -4.00 -3.02 13.78
N TYR A 56 -3.45 -2.08 13.01
CA TYR A 56 -2.01 -1.90 12.92
C TYR A 56 -1.41 -1.45 14.25
N ILE A 57 -0.53 -2.27 14.82
CA ILE A 57 0.13 -2.00 16.09
C ILE A 57 1.51 -1.43 15.84
N ILE A 58 1.77 -0.24 16.37
CA ILE A 58 3.08 0.41 16.27
C ILE A 58 3.94 0.06 17.48
N THR A 59 4.87 -0.87 17.28
CA THR A 59 5.88 -1.23 18.28
C THR A 59 6.87 -0.07 18.50
N LYS A 60 7.68 -0.15 19.56
CA LYS A 60 8.74 0.84 19.83
C LYS A 60 9.72 0.98 18.64
N GLU A 61 10.01 -0.12 17.97
CA GLU A 61 10.92 -0.13 16.84
C GLU A 61 10.27 0.47 15.58
N LEU A 62 9.04 0.09 15.27
CA LEU A 62 8.29 0.70 14.17
C LEU A 62 8.12 2.20 14.36
N ARG A 63 7.90 2.68 15.59
CA ARG A 63 7.81 4.12 15.89
C ARG A 63 9.09 4.86 15.50
N ARG A 64 10.26 4.25 15.71
CA ARG A 64 11.54 4.81 15.25
C ARG A 64 11.63 4.86 13.74
N HIS A 65 11.18 3.81 13.05
CA HIS A 65 11.16 3.76 11.58
C HIS A 65 10.20 4.78 10.97
N PHE A 66 9.00 4.92 11.52
CA PHE A 66 8.06 5.99 11.12
C PHE A 66 8.70 7.37 11.28
N ARG A 67 9.30 7.66 12.44
CA ARG A 67 9.99 8.93 12.67
C ARG A 67 11.07 9.18 11.63
N THR A 68 11.96 8.21 11.39
CA THR A 68 13.07 8.36 10.44
C THR A 68 12.55 8.57 9.02
N PHE A 69 11.52 7.81 8.63
CA PHE A 69 10.94 7.92 7.30
C PHE A 69 10.30 9.30 7.08
N PHE A 70 9.38 9.71 7.93
CA PHE A 70 8.64 10.95 7.74
C PHE A 70 9.52 12.21 7.92
N ASP A 71 10.48 12.22 8.84
CA ASP A 71 11.47 13.31 8.97
C ASP A 71 12.31 13.51 7.68
N ASN A 72 12.71 12.41 7.02
CA ASN A 72 13.43 12.53 5.75
C ASN A 72 12.51 12.87 4.59
N TYR A 73 11.31 12.32 4.57
CA TYR A 73 10.33 12.57 3.51
C TYR A 73 9.88 14.04 3.48
N THR A 74 9.53 14.60 4.64
CA THR A 74 9.12 16.01 4.74
C THR A 74 10.23 16.99 4.39
N LYS A 75 11.49 16.69 4.77
CA LYS A 75 12.64 17.48 4.33
C LYS A 75 12.81 17.48 2.82
N ALA A 76 12.51 16.36 2.17
CA ALA A 76 12.60 16.26 0.71
C ALA A 76 11.49 17.03 -0.03
N ILE A 77 10.38 17.35 0.62
CA ILE A 77 9.33 18.21 0.06
C ILE A 77 9.83 19.65 -0.09
N ASP A 78 10.53 20.15 0.94
CA ASP A 78 10.95 21.56 1.00
C ASP A 78 12.30 21.80 0.32
N GLN A 79 13.16 20.78 0.25
CA GLN A 79 14.54 20.90 -0.22
C GLN A 79 14.93 19.78 -1.17
N PRO A 80 15.65 20.09 -2.27
CA PRO A 80 16.20 19.06 -3.13
C PRO A 80 17.09 18.09 -2.33
N THR A 81 16.90 16.80 -2.54
CA THR A 81 17.67 15.74 -1.88
C THR A 81 18.12 14.67 -2.88
N ASP A 82 19.29 14.10 -2.62
CA ASP A 82 19.80 12.91 -3.30
C ASP A 82 19.32 11.59 -2.66
N LYS A 83 18.64 11.68 -1.51
CA LYS A 83 18.11 10.53 -0.74
C LYS A 83 16.73 10.15 -1.23
N ILE A 84 16.65 9.59 -2.43
CA ILE A 84 15.39 9.21 -3.10
C ILE A 84 14.98 7.75 -2.88
N GLY A 85 15.84 6.95 -2.25
CA GLY A 85 15.60 5.52 -2.04
C GLY A 85 15.42 5.16 -0.56
N VAL A 86 14.47 4.27 -0.29
CA VAL A 86 14.27 3.68 1.04
C VAL A 86 14.39 2.16 0.92
N TRP A 87 15.25 1.56 1.75
CA TRP A 87 15.45 0.12 1.81
C TRP A 87 14.81 -0.46 3.07
N ILE A 88 13.79 -1.31 2.88
CA ILE A 88 13.10 -2.01 3.97
C ILE A 88 13.53 -3.48 3.94
N SER A 89 14.26 -3.91 4.98
CA SER A 89 14.76 -5.28 5.11
C SER A 89 14.33 -5.92 6.42
N GLY A 90 14.36 -7.25 6.47
CA GLY A 90 14.00 -8.04 7.66
C GLY A 90 13.74 -9.50 7.29
N PHE A 91 13.59 -10.36 8.28
CA PHE A 91 13.30 -11.77 8.09
C PHE A 91 11.92 -12.01 7.45
N PHE A 92 11.73 -13.24 6.94
CA PHE A 92 10.41 -13.65 6.45
C PHE A 92 9.38 -13.56 7.58
N GLY A 93 8.18 -13.02 7.26
CA GLY A 93 7.11 -12.83 8.26
C GLY A 93 7.30 -11.65 9.22
N SER A 94 8.36 -10.82 9.08
CA SER A 94 8.59 -9.66 9.96
C SER A 94 7.69 -8.44 9.70
N GLY A 95 6.72 -8.53 8.78
CA GLY A 95 5.77 -7.46 8.50
C GLY A 95 6.27 -6.39 7.51
N LYS A 96 7.33 -6.64 6.73
CA LYS A 96 7.87 -5.68 5.75
C LYS A 96 6.83 -5.16 4.75
N SER A 97 6.11 -6.09 4.13
CA SER A 97 5.07 -5.75 3.15
C SER A 97 3.91 -4.99 3.79
N HIS A 98 3.56 -5.33 5.02
CA HIS A 98 2.54 -4.61 5.78
C HIS A 98 2.99 -3.19 6.11
N PHE A 99 4.24 -3.01 6.58
CA PHE A 99 4.81 -1.69 6.84
C PHE A 99 4.82 -0.83 5.56
N LEU A 100 5.27 -1.39 4.43
CA LEU A 100 5.27 -0.71 3.14
C LEU A 100 3.84 -0.29 2.72
N LYS A 101 2.87 -1.19 2.88
CA LYS A 101 1.47 -0.94 2.55
C LYS A 101 0.86 0.17 3.42
N ILE A 102 1.15 0.15 4.72
CA ILE A 102 0.72 1.22 5.64
C ILE A 102 1.35 2.57 5.26
N LEU A 103 2.65 2.61 4.92
CA LEU A 103 3.28 3.83 4.42
C LEU A 103 2.60 4.37 3.17
N SER A 104 2.25 3.48 2.23
CA SER A 104 1.55 3.88 1.00
C SER A 104 0.19 4.51 1.28
N TYR A 105 -0.58 3.96 2.20
CA TYR A 105 -1.87 4.51 2.59
C TYR A 105 -1.76 5.89 3.24
N LEU A 106 -0.72 6.07 4.07
CA LEU A 106 -0.46 7.35 4.73
C LEU A 106 0.01 8.42 3.75
N LEU A 107 0.89 8.08 2.80
CA LEU A 107 1.38 9.02 1.78
C LEU A 107 0.28 9.43 0.81
N GLN A 108 -0.58 8.50 0.41
CA GLN A 108 -1.73 8.77 -0.44
C GLN A 108 -2.88 9.43 0.33
N ASN A 109 -2.79 9.43 1.67
CA ASN A 109 -3.88 9.79 2.59
C ASN A 109 -5.21 9.15 2.18
N LYS A 110 -5.14 7.83 1.90
CA LYS A 110 -6.25 7.08 1.31
C LYS A 110 -7.50 7.21 2.15
N GLN A 111 -8.62 7.52 1.50
CA GLN A 111 -9.91 7.55 2.15
C GLN A 111 -10.45 6.12 2.30
N VAL A 112 -10.91 5.78 3.50
CA VAL A 112 -11.49 4.49 3.86
C VAL A 112 -12.78 4.74 4.63
N GLY A 113 -13.91 4.54 3.98
CA GLY A 113 -15.19 4.96 4.52
C GLY A 113 -15.25 6.48 4.74
N ASP A 114 -15.60 6.90 5.95
CA ASP A 114 -15.72 8.31 6.32
C ASP A 114 -14.42 8.94 6.85
N LYS A 115 -13.30 8.17 6.88
CA LYS A 115 -12.02 8.59 7.46
C LYS A 115 -10.88 8.49 6.47
N HIS A 116 -9.86 9.31 6.68
CA HIS A 116 -8.58 9.17 5.99
C HIS A 116 -7.61 8.26 6.76
N ALA A 117 -6.64 7.70 6.05
CA ALA A 117 -5.65 6.81 6.66
C ALA A 117 -4.92 7.43 7.86
N ILE A 118 -4.63 8.73 7.82
CA ILE A 118 -3.98 9.45 8.92
C ILE A 118 -4.85 9.52 10.18
N ASP A 119 -6.18 9.57 10.05
CA ASP A 119 -7.11 9.71 11.18
C ASP A 119 -7.05 8.49 12.11
N TYR A 120 -6.84 7.28 11.56
CA TYR A 120 -6.64 6.06 12.37
C TYR A 120 -5.39 6.13 13.26
N PHE A 121 -4.39 6.92 12.88
CA PHE A 121 -3.17 7.09 13.67
C PHE A 121 -3.32 8.17 14.75
N ILE A 122 -4.11 9.19 14.47
CA ILE A 122 -4.39 10.29 15.38
C ILE A 122 -5.39 9.86 16.47
N GLU A 123 -6.56 9.35 16.08
CA GLU A 123 -7.64 8.99 16.98
C GLU A 123 -7.26 7.86 17.93
N ASP A 124 -6.60 6.81 17.42
CA ASP A 124 -6.14 5.68 18.21
C ASP A 124 -4.83 5.98 18.99
N GLN A 125 -4.32 7.21 18.91
CA GLN A 125 -3.06 7.63 19.54
C GLN A 125 -1.89 6.67 19.26
N LYS A 126 -1.84 6.09 18.06
CA LYS A 126 -0.80 5.12 17.66
C LYS A 126 0.59 5.74 17.69
N ILE A 127 0.68 7.05 17.44
CA ILE A 127 1.89 7.86 17.55
C ILE A 127 1.62 9.02 18.50
N THR A 128 2.37 9.06 19.61
CA THR A 128 2.23 10.08 20.65
C THR A 128 3.19 11.26 20.50
N ASN A 129 4.21 11.13 19.63
CA ASN A 129 5.18 12.20 19.39
C ASN A 129 4.57 13.22 18.42
N GLN A 130 4.36 14.45 18.90
CA GLN A 130 3.72 15.53 18.13
C GLN A 130 4.51 15.95 16.89
N MET A 131 5.85 15.89 16.92
CA MET A 131 6.67 16.21 15.74
C MET A 131 6.47 15.17 14.63
N VAL A 132 6.48 13.88 15.01
CA VAL A 132 6.24 12.80 14.05
C VAL A 132 4.84 12.88 13.46
N LEU A 133 3.84 13.23 14.29
CA LEU A 133 2.47 13.46 13.81
C LEU A 133 2.39 14.63 12.84
N ALA A 134 3.06 15.74 13.13
CA ALA A 134 3.11 16.90 12.23
C ALA A 134 3.75 16.54 10.89
N ASP A 135 4.87 15.79 10.89
CA ASP A 135 5.52 15.31 9.69
C ASP A 135 4.60 14.37 8.88
N MET A 136 3.88 13.46 9.56
CA MET A 136 2.91 12.57 8.93
C MET A 136 1.74 13.34 8.31
N GLN A 137 1.22 14.35 9.00
CA GLN A 137 0.14 15.20 8.49
C GLN A 137 0.60 16.02 7.29
N LEU A 138 1.82 16.56 7.33
CA LEU A 138 2.40 17.27 6.19
C LEU A 138 2.55 16.35 4.98
N ALA A 139 3.08 15.14 5.17
CA ALA A 139 3.19 14.14 4.12
C ALA A 139 1.83 13.74 3.55
N ALA A 140 0.83 13.50 4.41
CA ALA A 140 -0.53 13.11 4.01
C ALA A 140 -1.28 14.23 3.25
N ASN A 141 -0.95 15.49 3.52
CA ASN A 141 -1.53 16.65 2.83
C ASN A 141 -0.77 17.04 1.55
N THR A 142 0.39 16.42 1.29
CA THR A 142 1.14 16.63 0.06
C THR A 142 0.61 15.70 -1.02
N PRO A 143 0.07 16.20 -2.14
CA PRO A 143 -0.43 15.35 -3.21
C PRO A 143 0.65 14.38 -3.68
N SER A 144 0.37 13.09 -3.62
CA SER A 144 1.32 12.03 -3.96
C SER A 144 0.60 10.88 -4.66
N ASP A 145 1.13 10.48 -5.80
CA ASP A 145 0.72 9.25 -6.47
C ASP A 145 1.53 8.08 -5.93
N VAL A 146 0.84 7.04 -5.51
CA VAL A 146 1.47 5.85 -4.93
C VAL A 146 1.23 4.64 -5.80
N ILE A 147 2.32 4.02 -6.22
CA ILE A 147 2.29 2.80 -7.02
C ILE A 147 2.88 1.66 -6.20
N LEU A 148 2.08 0.63 -5.92
CA LEU A 148 2.53 -0.60 -5.29
C LEU A 148 2.48 -1.74 -6.29
N PHE A 149 3.60 -2.43 -6.49
CA PHE A 149 3.64 -3.60 -7.36
C PHE A 149 4.67 -4.63 -6.86
N ASN A 150 4.49 -5.87 -7.30
CA ASN A 150 5.47 -6.92 -7.10
C ASN A 150 6.31 -7.06 -8.39
N ILE A 151 7.62 -6.89 -8.26
CA ILE A 151 8.54 -6.92 -9.40
C ILE A 151 8.53 -8.27 -10.12
N ASP A 152 8.37 -9.38 -9.38
CA ASP A 152 8.32 -10.73 -9.96
C ASP A 152 7.06 -10.95 -10.82
N SER A 153 5.94 -10.32 -10.46
CA SER A 153 4.67 -10.46 -11.18
C SER A 153 4.58 -9.56 -12.42
N LYS A 154 5.41 -8.52 -12.49
CA LYS A 154 5.41 -7.54 -13.58
C LYS A 154 6.59 -7.72 -14.54
N SER A 155 7.60 -8.52 -14.17
CA SER A 155 8.74 -8.83 -15.06
C SER A 155 8.36 -9.87 -16.10
N ASP A 156 8.66 -9.60 -17.35
CA ASP A 156 8.55 -10.61 -18.41
C ASP A 156 9.59 -11.72 -18.20
N SER A 157 9.22 -12.96 -18.53
CA SER A 157 10.04 -14.16 -18.28
C SER A 157 11.43 -14.12 -18.92
N ASN A 158 11.62 -13.32 -19.97
CA ASN A 158 12.88 -13.14 -20.67
C ASN A 158 13.77 -12.03 -20.10
N GLY A 159 13.27 -11.24 -19.14
CA GLY A 159 13.98 -10.04 -18.63
C GLY A 159 14.95 -10.31 -17.48
N LYS A 160 15.00 -11.52 -16.91
CA LYS A 160 15.79 -11.81 -15.68
C LYS A 160 17.31 -11.66 -15.84
N GLU A 161 17.82 -11.66 -17.07
CA GLU A 161 19.26 -11.50 -17.33
C GLU A 161 19.65 -10.08 -17.77
N ASN A 162 18.70 -9.18 -17.95
CA ASN A 162 18.98 -7.82 -18.42
C ASN A 162 19.16 -6.86 -17.23
N LYS A 163 20.23 -6.07 -17.25
CA LYS A 163 20.51 -5.03 -16.23
C LYS A 163 19.39 -3.99 -16.14
N ASP A 164 18.68 -3.77 -17.23
CA ASP A 164 17.60 -2.80 -17.36
C ASP A 164 16.22 -3.36 -16.98
N ALA A 165 16.15 -4.65 -16.60
CA ALA A 165 14.88 -5.32 -16.31
C ALA A 165 14.06 -4.58 -15.21
N ILE A 166 14.74 -4.12 -14.17
CA ILE A 166 14.11 -3.37 -13.09
C ILE A 166 13.56 -2.04 -13.60
N VAL A 167 14.35 -1.29 -14.36
CA VAL A 167 13.96 0.01 -14.94
C VAL A 167 12.77 -0.18 -15.89
N ASN A 168 12.80 -1.21 -16.71
CA ASN A 168 11.70 -1.53 -17.63
C ASN A 168 10.39 -1.85 -16.89
N VAL A 169 10.47 -2.57 -15.77
CA VAL A 169 9.29 -2.84 -14.94
C VAL A 169 8.73 -1.53 -14.34
N PHE A 170 9.58 -0.64 -13.85
CA PHE A 170 9.14 0.66 -13.35
C PHE A 170 8.48 1.49 -14.45
N LEU A 171 9.10 1.60 -15.63
CA LEU A 171 8.53 2.31 -16.77
C LEU A 171 7.19 1.73 -17.21
N LYS A 172 7.09 0.40 -17.29
CA LYS A 172 5.85 -0.30 -17.62
C LYS A 172 4.72 0.08 -16.66
N VAL A 173 4.97 -0.07 -15.35
CA VAL A 173 3.95 0.22 -14.32
C VAL A 173 3.59 1.71 -14.31
N PHE A 174 4.57 2.59 -14.51
CA PHE A 174 4.34 4.03 -14.57
C PHE A 174 3.48 4.43 -15.78
N ASN A 175 3.76 3.86 -16.97
CA ASN A 175 2.96 4.09 -18.16
C ASN A 175 1.52 3.55 -17.99
N GLU A 176 1.38 2.31 -17.48
CA GLU A 176 0.05 1.72 -17.17
C GLU A 176 -0.77 2.60 -16.22
N MET A 177 -0.12 3.18 -15.18
CA MET A 177 -0.80 4.07 -14.23
C MET A 177 -1.32 5.35 -14.90
N GLN A 178 -0.57 5.87 -15.88
CA GLN A 178 -0.99 7.05 -16.65
C GLN A 178 -2.01 6.73 -17.75
N GLY A 179 -2.40 5.46 -17.92
CA GLY A 179 -3.33 5.02 -18.97
C GLY A 179 -2.65 4.85 -20.33
N PHE A 180 -1.32 4.71 -20.37
CA PHE A 180 -0.54 4.52 -21.58
C PHE A 180 -0.05 3.06 -21.72
N CYS A 181 0.41 2.70 -22.91
CA CYS A 181 0.91 1.37 -23.22
C CYS A 181 2.10 0.99 -22.31
N GLY A 182 1.92 -0.02 -21.45
CA GLY A 182 2.99 -0.48 -20.57
C GLY A 182 4.03 -1.38 -21.27
N SER A 183 3.63 -2.11 -22.30
CA SER A 183 4.48 -3.12 -22.94
C SER A 183 5.49 -2.54 -23.95
N MET A 184 5.19 -1.40 -24.54
CA MET A 184 5.99 -0.77 -25.59
C MET A 184 6.31 0.68 -25.23
N PRO A 185 7.52 0.99 -24.71
CA PRO A 185 7.90 2.34 -24.29
C PRO A 185 7.76 3.41 -25.38
N HIS A 186 8.08 3.09 -26.61
CA HIS A 186 7.96 4.05 -27.72
C HIS A 186 6.50 4.39 -28.04
N LEU A 187 5.59 3.44 -27.84
CA LEU A 187 4.16 3.66 -28.00
C LEU A 187 3.62 4.54 -26.89
N ALA A 188 4.01 4.27 -25.65
CA ALA A 188 3.67 5.11 -24.50
C ALA A 188 4.17 6.57 -24.68
N ASP A 189 5.35 6.77 -25.29
CA ASP A 189 5.85 8.11 -25.59
C ASP A 189 5.01 8.84 -26.65
N LEU A 190 4.52 8.11 -27.65
CA LEU A 190 3.60 8.65 -28.64
C LEU A 190 2.27 9.06 -28.00
N GLU A 191 1.67 8.15 -27.21
CA GLU A 191 0.41 8.38 -26.50
C GLU A 191 0.50 9.57 -25.55
N ARG A 192 1.60 9.69 -24.81
CA ARG A 192 1.86 10.84 -23.92
C ARG A 192 1.92 12.15 -24.69
N ARG A 193 2.65 12.20 -25.79
CA ARG A 193 2.73 13.41 -26.65
C ARG A 193 1.36 13.80 -27.21
N LEU A 194 0.61 12.83 -27.71
CA LEU A 194 -0.74 13.07 -28.20
C LEU A 194 -1.68 13.56 -27.10
N SER A 195 -1.53 13.03 -25.88
CA SER A 195 -2.28 13.46 -24.70
C SER A 195 -1.93 14.89 -24.29
N GLU A 196 -0.63 15.24 -24.26
CA GLU A 196 -0.15 16.60 -23.97
C GLU A 196 -0.64 17.63 -25.00
N GLU A 197 -0.78 17.22 -26.26
CA GLU A 197 -1.34 18.04 -27.34
C GLU A 197 -2.89 18.08 -27.34
N GLY A 198 -3.55 17.30 -26.46
CA GLY A 198 -5.01 17.15 -26.42
C GLY A 198 -5.61 16.43 -27.63
N ARG A 199 -4.82 15.65 -28.36
CA ARG A 199 -5.19 14.98 -29.61
C ARG A 199 -5.31 13.46 -29.47
N PHE A 200 -5.14 12.92 -28.28
CA PHE A 200 -5.10 11.45 -28.10
C PHE A 200 -6.47 10.81 -28.38
N GLU A 201 -7.56 11.42 -27.94
CA GLU A 201 -8.90 10.90 -28.22
C GLU A 201 -9.26 10.98 -29.71
N GLU A 202 -8.93 12.09 -30.39
CA GLU A 202 -9.09 12.21 -31.85
C GLU A 202 -8.28 11.14 -32.61
N PHE A 203 -7.09 10.82 -32.11
CA PHE A 203 -6.25 9.76 -32.67
C PHE A 203 -6.90 8.38 -32.51
N LYS A 204 -7.43 8.06 -31.33
CA LYS A 204 -8.12 6.79 -31.06
C LYS A 204 -9.34 6.60 -31.98
N GLU A 205 -10.17 7.64 -32.10
CA GLU A 205 -11.35 7.62 -32.97
C GLU A 205 -10.96 7.35 -34.44
N LYS A 206 -9.97 8.05 -34.96
CA LYS A 206 -9.49 7.85 -36.33
C LYS A 206 -8.85 6.47 -36.55
N PHE A 207 -8.14 5.97 -35.56
CA PHE A 207 -7.55 4.64 -35.62
C PHE A 207 -8.64 3.56 -35.71
N GLU A 208 -9.68 3.66 -34.88
CA GLU A 208 -10.81 2.74 -34.90
C GLU A 208 -11.61 2.82 -36.22
N GLU A 209 -11.80 4.04 -36.74
CA GLU A 209 -12.44 4.23 -38.07
C GLU A 209 -11.64 3.58 -39.21
N GLU A 210 -10.30 3.66 -39.18
CA GLU A 210 -9.45 3.17 -40.25
C GLU A 210 -9.18 1.66 -40.17
N TYR A 211 -8.97 1.14 -38.95
CA TYR A 211 -8.55 -0.25 -38.74
C TYR A 211 -9.66 -1.17 -38.24
N GLY A 212 -10.77 -0.63 -37.74
CA GLY A 212 -11.92 -1.38 -37.23
C GLY A 212 -11.75 -1.99 -35.84
N ASP A 213 -10.59 -1.80 -35.22
CA ASP A 213 -10.28 -2.26 -33.86
C ASP A 213 -9.91 -1.06 -32.97
N PRO A 214 -10.34 -1.04 -31.69
CA PRO A 214 -9.97 0.03 -30.80
C PRO A 214 -8.46 0.03 -30.50
N TRP A 215 -7.88 1.21 -30.31
CA TRP A 215 -6.45 1.39 -30.03
C TRP A 215 -5.94 0.59 -28.81
N GLU A 216 -6.80 0.32 -27.84
CA GLU A 216 -6.47 -0.34 -26.58
C GLU A 216 -6.61 -1.87 -26.59
N SER A 217 -6.89 -2.51 -27.71
CA SER A 217 -7.11 -3.95 -27.87
C SER A 217 -5.80 -4.78 -28.03
#